data_b0b626b90ce02b93838be172759f86dc
#
_entry.id   b0b626b90ce02b93838be172759f86dc
#
_cell.length_a   1.000
_cell.length_b   1.000
_cell.length_c   1.000
_cell.angle_alpha   90.00
_cell.angle_beta   90.00
_cell.angle_gamma   90.00
#
_symmetry.space_group_name_H-M   'P 1'
#
loop_
_entity.id
_entity.type
_entity.pdbx_description
1 polymer ?
#
loop_
_entity_poly.entity_id
_entity_poly.type
_entity_poly.pdbx_seq_one_letter_code
_entity_poly.pdbx_strand_id
1 'polypeptide(L)'
;MMFRILFTALVLVAVMAQAQIQVELSFKRVQYISHEPILATVRIANNSGRAIDLRDDSGQHWFGFEINAGEGRLLAPLRPDAGEPALHVGVGETVTRKINLTSLFPVHDFGTYHVRANVFFADLNKFFYSTTKVVQVSDARPIWQKTVGVPEGMPAAGEARTYSLLSNRFLDHTSLYVRVENRDTGVVYTTYSLGRIIASQDPQAEIDRANQLHVLHCAAPRSWAYSHVGLNGELLAHSTFLETKSRPRLRHTADGSIAVNGGMLDVPTADARRNPARKLSERPPAQSSDD
;
A
#
# COMPACT_ATOMS: atom_id res chain seq x y z
N MET A 1 -0.18 46.35 -46.65
CA MET A 1 -1.24 45.83 -45.78
C MET A 1 -1.37 44.28 -45.87
N MET A 2 -0.82 43.60 -46.85
CA MET A 2 -0.84 42.13 -47.01
C MET A 2 0.17 41.36 -46.15
N PHE A 3 1.24 41.98 -45.69
CA PHE A 3 2.29 41.29 -44.88
C PHE A 3 1.93 41.05 -43.41
N ARG A 4 0.91 41.77 -42.87
CA ARG A 4 0.44 41.60 -41.47
C ARG A 4 -0.55 40.45 -41.28
N ILE A 5 -1.23 40.01 -42.35
CA ILE A 5 -2.22 38.92 -42.28
C ILE A 5 -1.56 37.55 -42.30
N LEU A 6 -0.37 37.41 -42.94
CA LEU A 6 0.35 36.14 -43.00
C LEU A 6 0.99 35.74 -41.62
N PHE A 7 1.30 36.72 -40.80
CA PHE A 7 1.93 36.45 -39.47
C PHE A 7 0.91 36.00 -38.40
N THR A 8 -0.37 36.39 -38.55
CA THR A 8 -1.43 36.02 -37.64
C THR A 8 -1.94 34.58 -37.84
N ALA A 9 -1.81 34.05 -39.10
CA ALA A 9 -2.17 32.68 -39.40
C ALA A 9 -1.13 31.65 -38.93
N LEU A 10 0.14 32.05 -38.75
CA LEU A 10 1.21 31.15 -38.32
C LEU A 10 1.21 30.90 -36.78
N VAL A 11 0.59 31.81 -36.01
CA VAL A 11 0.53 31.69 -34.53
C VAL A 11 -0.60 30.76 -34.06
N LEU A 12 -1.59 30.48 -34.90
CA LEU A 12 -2.73 29.62 -34.54
C LEU A 12 -2.48 28.12 -34.65
N VAL A 13 -1.35 27.68 -35.24
CA VAL A 13 -1.00 26.25 -35.46
C VAL A 13 -0.17 25.68 -34.29
N ALA A 14 0.24 26.51 -33.34
CA ALA A 14 1.04 26.06 -32.17
C ALA A 14 0.22 25.52 -31.01
N VAL A 15 -1.07 25.20 -31.18
CA VAL A 15 -1.93 24.68 -30.12
C VAL A 15 -2.23 23.22 -30.38
N MET A 16 -1.88 22.40 -29.42
CA MET A 16 -2.35 21.03 -29.17
C MET A 16 -1.50 19.89 -29.70
N ALA A 17 -0.22 19.84 -29.31
CA ALA A 17 0.36 18.52 -29.03
C ALA A 17 -0.13 18.03 -27.66
N GLN A 18 -1.45 17.86 -27.50
CA GLN A 18 -1.98 17.12 -26.36
C GLN A 18 -1.47 15.69 -26.50
N ALA A 19 -0.83 15.19 -25.44
CA ALA A 19 -0.41 13.81 -25.43
C ALA A 19 -1.64 12.94 -25.69
N GLN A 20 -1.61 12.15 -26.77
CA GLN A 20 -2.72 11.28 -27.19
C GLN A 20 -3.08 10.29 -26.09
N ILE A 21 -2.07 9.87 -25.32
CA ILE A 21 -2.20 9.02 -24.14
C ILE A 21 -1.54 9.77 -22.96
N GLN A 22 -2.28 10.00 -21.92
CA GLN A 22 -1.75 10.59 -20.70
C GLN A 22 -1.58 9.49 -19.65
N VAL A 23 -0.39 9.41 -19.04
CA VAL A 23 -0.06 8.46 -17.99
C VAL A 23 0.24 9.23 -16.71
N GLU A 24 -0.49 8.91 -15.65
CA GLU A 24 -0.30 9.49 -14.33
C GLU A 24 0.07 8.40 -13.33
N LEU A 25 1.08 8.65 -12.51
CA LEU A 25 1.52 7.77 -11.42
C LEU A 25 1.32 8.46 -10.07
N SER A 26 0.77 7.74 -9.11
CA SER A 26 0.64 8.20 -7.74
C SER A 26 0.87 7.07 -6.73
N PHE A 27 1.33 7.46 -5.54
CA PHE A 27 1.49 6.59 -4.37
C PHE A 27 0.69 7.16 -3.20
N LYS A 28 0.20 6.30 -2.32
CA LYS A 28 -0.54 6.72 -1.12
C LYS A 28 0.34 7.56 -0.18
N ARG A 29 1.66 7.31 -0.17
CA ARG A 29 2.67 8.00 0.66
C ARG A 29 4.03 7.92 -0.02
N VAL A 30 4.99 8.69 0.49
CA VAL A 30 6.38 8.71 0.01
C VAL A 30 7.23 7.68 0.74
N GLN A 31 7.00 7.48 2.06
CA GLN A 31 7.84 6.61 2.90
C GLN A 31 7.19 5.25 3.12
N TYR A 32 7.99 4.21 2.99
CA TYR A 32 7.66 2.80 3.23
C TYR A 32 8.75 2.16 4.08
N ILE A 33 8.45 1.05 4.73
CA ILE A 33 9.47 0.22 5.35
C ILE A 33 9.87 -0.93 4.42
N SER A 34 11.08 -1.46 4.64
CA SER A 34 11.59 -2.60 3.86
C SER A 34 10.60 -3.76 3.83
N HIS A 35 10.41 -4.36 2.65
CA HIS A 35 9.47 -5.45 2.35
C HIS A 35 7.97 -5.11 2.49
N GLU A 36 7.61 -3.87 2.77
CA GLU A 36 6.22 -3.45 2.75
C GLU A 36 5.71 -3.34 1.31
N PRO A 37 4.45 -3.74 1.00
CA PRO A 37 3.87 -3.56 -0.33
C PRO A 37 3.82 -2.10 -0.75
N ILE A 38 4.49 -1.76 -1.84
CA ILE A 38 4.49 -0.42 -2.46
C ILE A 38 3.47 -0.43 -3.59
N LEU A 39 2.25 0.05 -3.29
CA LEU A 39 1.15 0.08 -4.25
C LEU A 39 1.20 1.35 -5.10
N ALA A 40 1.58 1.17 -6.37
CA ALA A 40 1.48 2.20 -7.40
C ALA A 40 0.05 2.27 -7.94
N THR A 41 -0.52 3.47 -8.04
CA THR A 41 -1.76 3.72 -8.76
C THR A 41 -1.42 4.43 -10.06
N VAL A 42 -1.70 3.77 -11.20
CA VAL A 42 -1.46 4.31 -12.54
C VAL A 42 -2.80 4.59 -13.20
N ARG A 43 -2.97 5.81 -13.71
CA ARG A 43 -4.13 6.23 -14.51
C ARG A 43 -3.68 6.43 -15.94
N ILE A 44 -4.39 5.82 -16.87
CA ILE A 44 -4.14 5.92 -18.31
C ILE A 44 -5.37 6.54 -18.96
N ALA A 45 -5.24 7.77 -19.46
CA ALA A 45 -6.31 8.48 -20.13
C ALA A 45 -6.07 8.51 -21.63
N ASN A 46 -7.08 8.11 -22.42
CA ASN A 46 -7.05 8.16 -23.87
C ASN A 46 -7.64 9.47 -24.40
N ASN A 47 -6.77 10.40 -24.78
CA ASN A 47 -7.14 11.69 -25.37
C ASN A 47 -6.92 11.71 -26.90
N SER A 48 -6.75 10.54 -27.55
CA SER A 48 -6.39 10.43 -28.97
C SER A 48 -7.53 10.73 -29.95
N GLY A 49 -8.77 10.88 -29.46
CA GLY A 49 -9.97 11.04 -30.28
C GLY A 49 -10.47 9.74 -30.94
N ARG A 50 -9.80 8.60 -30.72
CA ARG A 50 -10.21 7.25 -31.16
C ARG A 50 -10.00 6.24 -30.04
N ALA A 51 -10.68 5.10 -30.09
CA ALA A 51 -10.40 3.99 -29.19
C ALA A 51 -8.99 3.43 -29.50
N ILE A 52 -8.30 2.95 -28.47
CA ILE A 52 -6.94 2.37 -28.57
C ILE A 52 -6.91 0.99 -27.92
N ASP A 53 -6.09 0.12 -28.50
CA ASP A 53 -5.77 -1.20 -27.95
C ASP A 53 -4.30 -1.22 -27.51
N LEU A 54 -4.09 -1.34 -26.20
CA LEU A 54 -2.77 -1.46 -25.60
C LEU A 54 -2.44 -2.95 -25.45
N ARG A 55 -1.41 -3.40 -26.17
CA ARG A 55 -0.98 -4.81 -26.21
C ARG A 55 0.52 -4.90 -26.42
N ASP A 56 1.08 -6.02 -26.00
CA ASP A 56 2.46 -6.34 -26.28
C ASP A 56 2.67 -6.47 -27.79
N ASP A 57 3.78 -5.94 -28.28
CA ASP A 57 4.16 -6.02 -29.69
C ASP A 57 5.67 -6.02 -29.86
N SER A 58 6.17 -6.82 -30.79
CA SER A 58 7.59 -6.87 -31.22
C SER A 58 8.58 -6.97 -30.06
N GLY A 59 8.21 -7.74 -29.00
CA GLY A 59 9.05 -7.93 -27.81
C GLY A 59 9.00 -6.77 -26.80
N GLN A 60 8.16 -5.77 -27.04
CA GLN A 60 7.90 -4.69 -26.09
C GLN A 60 6.61 -4.95 -25.30
N HIS A 61 6.70 -4.90 -23.97
CA HIS A 61 5.51 -4.90 -23.12
C HIS A 61 4.82 -3.54 -23.22
N TRP A 62 3.49 -3.56 -23.36
CA TRP A 62 2.70 -2.34 -23.48
C TRP A 62 2.64 -1.54 -22.17
N PHE A 63 2.88 -2.19 -21.02
CA PHE A 63 2.83 -1.55 -19.71
C PHE A 63 4.04 -1.94 -18.87
N GLY A 64 4.63 -0.96 -18.18
CA GLY A 64 5.78 -1.22 -17.33
C GLY A 64 6.15 -0.06 -16.41
N PHE A 65 7.27 -0.25 -15.71
CA PHE A 65 7.86 0.77 -14.86
C PHE A 65 9.36 0.88 -15.12
N GLU A 66 9.86 2.08 -15.01
CA GLU A 66 11.28 2.35 -14.86
C GLU A 66 11.54 2.82 -13.44
N ILE A 67 12.39 2.07 -12.73
CA ILE A 67 12.73 2.34 -11.35
C ILE A 67 14.24 2.50 -11.23
N ASN A 68 14.67 3.69 -10.81
CA ASN A 68 16.06 3.99 -10.53
C ASN A 68 16.29 4.05 -9.02
N ALA A 69 17.24 3.27 -8.52
CA ALA A 69 17.65 3.24 -7.12
C ALA A 69 18.91 4.10 -6.91
N GLY A 70 18.93 4.90 -5.84
CA GLY A 70 20.09 5.71 -5.44
C GLY A 70 20.59 6.62 -6.55
N GLU A 71 21.86 6.48 -6.92
CA GLU A 71 22.56 7.31 -7.92
C GLU A 71 22.23 6.95 -9.38
N GLY A 72 21.04 6.44 -9.65
CA GLY A 72 20.58 6.19 -11.02
C GLY A 72 20.71 4.74 -11.50
N ARG A 73 20.94 3.78 -10.60
CA ARG A 73 20.93 2.36 -10.96
C ARG A 73 19.52 1.91 -11.35
N LEU A 74 19.34 1.58 -12.63
CA LEU A 74 18.07 1.02 -13.12
C LEU A 74 17.87 -0.39 -12.54
N LEU A 75 16.70 -0.64 -11.96
CA LEU A 75 16.32 -1.96 -11.44
C LEU A 75 15.71 -2.81 -12.55
N ALA A 76 16.20 -4.04 -12.68
CA ALA A 76 15.55 -5.04 -13.52
C ALA A 76 14.31 -5.60 -12.83
N PRO A 77 13.24 -5.90 -13.56
CA PRO A 77 12.08 -6.61 -13.01
C PRO A 77 12.46 -8.04 -12.58
N LEU A 78 11.81 -8.54 -11.52
CA LEU A 78 12.01 -9.91 -11.01
C LEU A 78 11.51 -10.97 -12.02
N ARG A 79 10.54 -10.62 -12.84
CA ARG A 79 9.96 -11.45 -13.90
C ARG A 79 9.85 -10.63 -15.19
N PRO A 80 10.90 -10.59 -16.00
CA PRO A 80 10.92 -9.76 -17.21
C PRO A 80 9.86 -10.19 -18.26
N ASP A 81 9.48 -11.47 -18.27
CA ASP A 81 8.55 -12.02 -19.27
C ASP A 81 7.07 -11.92 -18.84
N ALA A 82 6.78 -11.36 -17.67
CA ALA A 82 5.41 -11.21 -17.17
C ALA A 82 4.77 -9.93 -17.76
N GLY A 83 4.18 -10.04 -18.95
CA GLY A 83 3.37 -8.97 -19.55
C GLY A 83 2.00 -8.81 -18.88
N GLU A 84 1.42 -7.64 -19.03
CA GLU A 84 0.05 -7.36 -18.62
C GLU A 84 -0.94 -7.75 -19.75
N PRO A 85 -2.15 -8.25 -19.41
CA PRO A 85 -3.17 -8.52 -20.43
C PRO A 85 -3.48 -7.28 -21.26
N ALA A 86 -3.78 -7.48 -22.55
CA ALA A 86 -4.17 -6.41 -23.44
C ALA A 86 -5.34 -5.59 -22.86
N LEU A 87 -5.33 -4.28 -23.12
CA LEU A 87 -6.28 -3.34 -22.57
C LEU A 87 -6.89 -2.47 -23.66
N HIS A 88 -8.22 -2.56 -23.82
CA HIS A 88 -8.98 -1.64 -24.64
C HIS A 88 -9.34 -0.39 -23.86
N VAL A 89 -9.10 0.81 -24.42
CA VAL A 89 -9.45 2.09 -23.81
C VAL A 89 -10.23 2.93 -24.81
N GLY A 90 -11.51 3.17 -24.49
CA GLY A 90 -12.43 3.97 -25.32
C GLY A 90 -12.00 5.43 -25.45
N VAL A 91 -12.69 6.17 -26.33
CA VAL A 91 -12.44 7.62 -26.55
C VAL A 91 -12.73 8.40 -25.28
N GLY A 92 -11.76 9.17 -24.78
CA GLY A 92 -11.90 9.97 -23.56
C GLY A 92 -11.98 9.14 -22.28
N GLU A 93 -11.83 7.82 -22.37
CA GLU A 93 -11.86 6.93 -21.21
C GLU A 93 -10.57 7.04 -20.40
N THR A 94 -10.70 6.86 -19.08
CA THR A 94 -9.58 6.75 -18.16
C THR A 94 -9.67 5.43 -17.40
N VAL A 95 -8.63 4.61 -17.51
CA VAL A 95 -8.48 3.36 -16.78
C VAL A 95 -7.51 3.53 -15.63
N THR A 96 -7.82 2.94 -14.49
CA THR A 96 -6.96 2.96 -13.30
C THR A 96 -6.49 1.55 -12.96
N ARG A 97 -5.18 1.39 -12.77
CA ARG A 97 -4.56 0.15 -12.31
C ARG A 97 -3.82 0.34 -11.01
N LYS A 98 -3.90 -0.65 -10.12
CA LYS A 98 -3.13 -0.70 -8.86
C LYS A 98 -2.16 -1.86 -8.95
N ILE A 99 -0.88 -1.57 -8.87
CA ILE A 99 0.21 -2.52 -9.05
C ILE A 99 1.08 -2.53 -7.79
N ASN A 100 1.40 -3.71 -7.28
CA ASN A 100 2.37 -3.85 -6.19
C ASN A 100 3.78 -3.92 -6.77
N LEU A 101 4.55 -2.86 -6.62
CA LEU A 101 5.93 -2.80 -7.13
C LEU A 101 6.87 -3.79 -6.43
N THR A 102 6.65 -4.07 -5.14
CA THR A 102 7.49 -4.98 -4.36
C THR A 102 7.44 -6.43 -4.89
N SER A 103 6.34 -6.81 -5.56
CA SER A 103 6.22 -8.13 -6.21
C SER A 103 6.87 -8.20 -7.60
N LEU A 104 7.16 -7.05 -8.21
CA LEU A 104 7.70 -6.97 -9.57
C LEU A 104 9.16 -6.54 -9.62
N PHE A 105 9.63 -5.80 -8.61
CA PHE A 105 10.98 -5.24 -8.57
C PHE A 105 11.61 -5.43 -7.18
N PRO A 106 12.94 -5.53 -7.07
CA PRO A 106 13.65 -5.65 -5.79
C PRO A 106 13.74 -4.29 -5.07
N VAL A 107 12.58 -3.69 -4.73
CA VAL A 107 12.45 -2.39 -4.06
C VAL A 107 12.35 -2.53 -2.53
N HIS A 108 13.17 -3.38 -1.94
CA HIS A 108 13.18 -3.65 -0.50
C HIS A 108 14.43 -3.15 0.21
N ASP A 109 15.48 -2.79 -0.52
CA ASP A 109 16.70 -2.20 0.05
C ASP A 109 16.44 -0.77 0.52
N PHE A 110 17.20 -0.34 1.54
CA PHE A 110 17.09 1.02 2.05
C PHE A 110 17.56 2.03 1.01
N GLY A 111 16.80 3.07 0.85
CA GLY A 111 17.17 4.12 -0.09
C GLY A 111 16.00 4.86 -0.72
N THR A 112 16.37 5.68 -1.69
CA THR A 112 15.42 6.46 -2.48
C THR A 112 15.28 5.85 -3.86
N TYR A 113 14.04 5.67 -4.29
CA TYR A 113 13.68 5.14 -5.59
C TYR A 113 12.92 6.20 -6.39
N HIS A 114 13.36 6.41 -7.62
CA HIS A 114 12.70 7.26 -8.61
C HIS A 114 11.92 6.38 -9.56
N VAL A 115 10.61 6.48 -9.52
CA VAL A 115 9.68 5.59 -10.24
C VAL A 115 8.92 6.38 -11.27
N ARG A 116 8.86 5.87 -12.51
CA ARG A 116 7.93 6.32 -13.53
C ARG A 116 7.24 5.12 -14.19
N ALA A 117 5.96 5.27 -14.50
CA ALA A 117 5.22 4.29 -15.30
C ALA A 117 5.38 4.61 -16.79
N ASN A 118 5.39 3.58 -17.62
CA ASN A 118 5.40 3.71 -19.07
C ASN A 118 4.27 2.89 -19.71
N VAL A 119 3.77 3.38 -20.83
CA VAL A 119 2.79 2.74 -21.69
C VAL A 119 3.33 2.78 -23.11
N PHE A 120 3.54 1.61 -23.72
CA PHE A 120 3.89 1.48 -25.12
C PHE A 120 2.62 1.38 -25.96
N PHE A 121 2.51 2.22 -26.98
CA PHE A 121 1.40 2.17 -27.93
C PHE A 121 1.94 1.72 -29.30
N ALA A 122 1.64 0.48 -29.66
CA ALA A 122 2.19 -0.22 -30.81
C ALA A 122 1.87 0.50 -32.14
N ASP A 123 0.64 1.00 -32.30
CA ASP A 123 0.22 1.69 -33.55
C ASP A 123 1.08 2.92 -33.88
N LEU A 124 1.66 3.56 -32.86
CA LEU A 124 2.56 4.71 -33.04
C LEU A 124 4.03 4.36 -32.81
N ASN A 125 4.33 3.13 -32.42
CA ASN A 125 5.66 2.68 -31.99
C ASN A 125 6.28 3.67 -30.98
N LYS A 126 5.50 4.06 -29.94
CA LYS A 126 5.89 5.14 -29.02
C LYS A 126 5.55 4.81 -27.57
N PHE A 127 6.47 5.19 -26.67
CA PHE A 127 6.27 5.17 -25.23
C PHE A 127 5.69 6.50 -24.71
N PHE A 128 4.74 6.40 -23.81
CA PHE A 128 4.19 7.49 -23.01
C PHE A 128 4.56 7.26 -21.56
N TYR A 129 5.08 8.29 -20.89
CA TYR A 129 5.61 8.19 -19.54
C TYR A 129 4.83 9.07 -18.57
N SER A 130 4.70 8.60 -17.34
CA SER A 130 4.29 9.45 -16.23
C SER A 130 5.41 10.41 -15.82
N THR A 131 5.06 11.41 -15.02
CA THR A 131 6.07 12.14 -14.23
C THR A 131 6.74 11.18 -13.24
N THR A 132 8.04 11.38 -12.99
CA THR A 132 8.78 10.60 -11.99
C THR A 132 8.26 10.92 -10.60
N LYS A 133 8.04 9.87 -9.80
CA LYS A 133 7.68 9.96 -8.38
C LYS A 133 8.78 9.38 -7.52
N VAL A 134 8.93 9.94 -6.33
CA VAL A 134 9.92 9.48 -5.35
C VAL A 134 9.25 8.58 -4.32
N VAL A 135 9.88 7.45 -4.05
CA VAL A 135 9.55 6.53 -2.97
C VAL A 135 10.80 6.32 -2.13
N GLN A 136 10.65 6.40 -0.81
CA GLN A 136 11.73 6.17 0.15
C GLN A 136 11.45 4.89 0.91
N VAL A 137 12.43 3.99 0.95
CA VAL A 137 12.39 2.77 1.75
C VAL A 137 13.37 2.91 2.89
N SER A 138 12.86 2.77 4.12
CA SER A 138 13.65 2.85 5.35
C SER A 138 13.53 1.55 6.14
N ASP A 139 14.42 1.38 7.10
CA ASP A 139 14.24 0.33 8.10
C ASP A 139 13.30 0.80 9.20
N ALA A 140 12.67 -0.17 9.86
CA ALA A 140 11.84 0.07 11.03
C ALA A 140 12.47 -0.61 12.24
N ARG A 141 12.41 0.05 13.39
CA ARG A 141 12.97 -0.48 14.62
C ARG A 141 12.17 -1.69 15.13
N PRO A 142 12.79 -2.87 15.31
CA PRO A 142 12.14 -3.98 15.98
C PRO A 142 11.95 -3.65 17.48
N ILE A 143 10.74 -3.85 17.97
CA ILE A 143 10.36 -3.64 19.37
C ILE A 143 9.97 -4.94 20.07
N TRP A 144 9.69 -5.99 19.32
CA TRP A 144 9.43 -7.33 19.81
C TRP A 144 9.72 -8.36 18.73
N GLN A 145 10.26 -9.52 19.12
CA GLN A 145 10.51 -10.64 18.22
C GLN A 145 10.27 -11.98 18.92
N LYS A 146 9.76 -12.96 18.17
CA LYS A 146 9.61 -14.34 18.65
C LYS A 146 9.77 -15.31 17.48
N THR A 147 10.58 -16.35 17.69
CA THR A 147 10.70 -17.46 16.75
C THR A 147 9.86 -18.64 17.22
N VAL A 148 9.14 -19.26 16.28
CA VAL A 148 8.28 -20.43 16.51
C VAL A 148 8.56 -21.47 15.42
N GLY A 149 8.34 -22.76 15.73
CA GLY A 149 8.38 -23.83 14.72
C GLY A 149 7.09 -23.90 13.93
N VAL A 150 7.16 -24.35 12.68
CA VAL A 150 5.96 -24.73 11.91
C VAL A 150 5.51 -26.12 12.38
N PRO A 151 4.25 -26.26 12.85
CA PRO A 151 3.74 -27.54 13.38
C PRO A 151 3.79 -28.67 12.35
N GLU A 152 3.89 -29.90 12.83
CA GLU A 152 3.77 -31.10 11.99
C GLU A 152 2.39 -31.14 11.28
N GLY A 153 2.39 -31.61 10.04
CA GLY A 153 1.19 -31.68 9.20
C GLY A 153 0.84 -30.40 8.45
N MET A 154 1.58 -29.30 8.70
CA MET A 154 1.43 -28.07 7.92
C MET A 154 2.46 -28.00 6.77
N PRO A 155 2.17 -27.26 5.67
CA PRO A 155 3.19 -26.96 4.65
C PRO A 155 4.42 -26.33 5.30
N ALA A 156 5.61 -26.78 4.92
CA ALA A 156 6.89 -26.35 5.48
C ALA A 156 7.10 -26.75 6.96
N ALA A 157 6.51 -27.88 7.41
CA ALA A 157 6.74 -28.45 8.74
C ALA A 157 8.25 -28.65 9.00
N GLY A 158 8.68 -28.33 10.19
CA GLY A 158 10.10 -28.37 10.59
C GLY A 158 10.89 -27.08 10.30
N GLU A 159 10.36 -26.15 9.51
CA GLU A 159 10.93 -24.81 9.40
C GLU A 159 10.59 -23.94 10.62
N ALA A 160 11.34 -22.87 10.80
CA ALA A 160 11.08 -21.88 11.84
C ALA A 160 10.64 -20.53 11.23
N ARG A 161 9.69 -19.88 11.89
CA ARG A 161 9.19 -18.53 11.56
C ARG A 161 9.60 -17.55 12.64
N THR A 162 10.14 -16.41 12.23
CA THR A 162 10.37 -15.29 13.13
C THR A 162 9.29 -14.24 12.88
N TYR A 163 8.49 -13.97 13.90
CA TYR A 163 7.60 -12.82 13.95
C TYR A 163 8.37 -11.64 14.53
N SER A 164 8.25 -10.49 13.88
CA SER A 164 8.80 -9.22 14.36
C SER A 164 7.71 -8.16 14.40
N LEU A 165 7.54 -7.47 15.52
CA LEU A 165 6.81 -6.23 15.59
C LEU A 165 7.80 -5.09 15.39
N LEU A 166 7.52 -4.24 14.40
CA LEU A 166 8.37 -3.13 14.03
C LEU A 166 7.64 -1.82 14.27
N SER A 167 8.38 -0.82 14.77
CA SER A 167 7.86 0.54 14.96
C SER A 167 8.53 1.48 13.97
N ASN A 168 7.71 2.23 13.22
CA ASN A 168 8.20 3.28 12.34
C ASN A 168 7.51 4.60 12.65
N ARG A 169 8.31 5.66 12.81
CA ARG A 169 7.85 7.02 13.11
C ARG A 169 7.75 7.83 11.84
N PHE A 170 6.55 8.30 11.54
CA PHE A 170 6.27 9.30 10.51
C PHE A 170 6.22 10.70 11.12
N LEU A 171 6.03 11.73 10.31
CA LEU A 171 5.96 13.13 10.78
C LEU A 171 4.83 13.37 11.79
N ASP A 172 3.67 12.77 11.56
CA ASP A 172 2.42 13.01 12.31
C ASP A 172 2.00 11.86 13.21
N HIS A 173 2.62 10.68 13.08
CA HIS A 173 2.25 9.49 13.85
C HIS A 173 3.36 8.44 13.88
N THR A 174 3.19 7.47 14.77
CA THR A 174 3.95 6.21 14.76
C THR A 174 3.03 5.08 14.32
N SER A 175 3.53 4.18 13.47
CA SER A 175 2.82 2.98 13.05
C SER A 175 3.52 1.73 13.54
N LEU A 176 2.70 0.75 13.91
CA LEU A 176 3.12 -0.61 14.23
C LEU A 176 2.99 -1.48 12.97
N TYR A 177 4.00 -2.30 12.74
CA TYR A 177 4.05 -3.26 11.64
C TYR A 177 4.31 -4.65 12.17
N VAL A 178 3.87 -5.65 11.42
CA VAL A 178 4.30 -7.03 11.59
C VAL A 178 5.14 -7.43 10.38
N ARG A 179 6.21 -8.18 10.64
CA ARG A 179 7.00 -8.90 9.65
C ARG A 179 7.05 -10.37 10.03
N VAL A 180 6.91 -11.24 9.05
CA VAL A 180 7.09 -12.67 9.21
C VAL A 180 8.13 -13.14 8.22
N GLU A 181 9.15 -13.83 8.70
CA GLU A 181 10.28 -14.32 7.89
C GLU A 181 10.63 -15.76 8.24
N ASN A 182 11.21 -16.47 7.31
CA ASN A 182 11.88 -17.74 7.57
C ASN A 182 13.16 -17.45 8.33
N ARG A 183 13.33 -18.08 9.52
CA ARG A 183 14.48 -17.84 10.38
C ARG A 183 15.81 -18.23 9.70
N ASP A 184 15.81 -19.35 8.97
CA ASP A 184 17.05 -19.97 8.51
C ASP A 184 17.51 -19.37 7.17
N THR A 185 16.56 -19.00 6.31
CA THR A 185 16.86 -18.44 4.99
C THR A 185 16.79 -16.92 4.95
N GLY A 186 16.16 -16.26 5.94
CA GLY A 186 15.91 -14.81 5.94
C GLY A 186 14.85 -14.36 4.93
N VAL A 187 14.16 -15.28 4.25
CA VAL A 187 13.12 -14.94 3.30
C VAL A 187 11.94 -14.31 4.03
N VAL A 188 11.62 -13.07 3.69
CA VAL A 188 10.48 -12.35 4.25
C VAL A 188 9.20 -12.76 3.51
N TYR A 189 8.25 -13.35 4.23
CA TYR A 189 6.95 -13.73 3.67
C TYR A 189 6.03 -12.54 3.53
N THR A 190 6.03 -11.68 4.55
CA THR A 190 5.18 -10.47 4.56
C THR A 190 5.71 -9.41 5.50
N THR A 191 5.39 -8.16 5.18
CA THR A 191 5.52 -7.00 6.08
C THR A 191 4.33 -6.08 5.81
N TYR A 192 3.54 -5.76 6.83
CA TYR A 192 2.43 -4.82 6.68
C TYR A 192 2.11 -4.09 7.98
N SER A 193 1.41 -2.96 7.84
CA SER A 193 1.02 -2.12 8.98
C SER A 193 -0.17 -2.73 9.73
N LEU A 194 -0.05 -2.83 11.05
CA LEU A 194 -1.15 -3.13 11.98
C LEU A 194 -1.92 -1.85 12.38
N GLY A 195 -1.48 -0.68 11.92
CA GLY A 195 -2.10 0.60 12.18
C GLY A 195 -1.24 1.55 13.02
N ARG A 196 -1.84 2.67 13.43
CA ARG A 196 -1.20 3.64 14.32
C ARG A 196 -1.02 3.04 15.71
N ILE A 197 0.04 3.48 16.41
CA ILE A 197 0.30 3.13 17.80
C ILE A 197 0.64 4.39 18.60
N ILE A 198 0.14 4.47 19.83
CA ILE A 198 0.61 5.47 20.79
C ILE A 198 1.99 5.03 21.28
N ALA A 199 3.04 5.78 20.90
CA ALA A 199 4.44 5.41 21.10
C ALA A 199 4.86 5.22 22.58
N SER A 200 4.10 5.77 23.53
CA SER A 200 4.34 5.59 24.98
C SER A 200 3.71 4.31 25.56
N GLN A 201 3.08 3.49 24.73
CA GLN A 201 2.42 2.26 25.18
C GLN A 201 2.93 1.07 24.36
N ASP A 202 3.59 0.14 25.05
CA ASP A 202 4.08 -1.07 24.42
C ASP A 202 2.92 -1.97 23.97
N PRO A 203 3.01 -2.57 22.76
CA PRO A 203 2.05 -3.56 22.32
C PRO A 203 2.17 -4.84 23.15
N GLN A 204 1.05 -5.50 23.40
CA GLN A 204 1.03 -6.87 23.90
C GLN A 204 1.11 -7.81 22.70
N ALA A 205 2.00 -8.80 22.77
CA ALA A 205 2.21 -9.79 21.73
C ALA A 205 2.35 -11.17 22.36
N GLU A 206 1.47 -12.09 21.99
CA GLU A 206 1.41 -13.45 22.52
C GLU A 206 1.32 -14.46 21.38
N ILE A 207 1.89 -15.63 21.60
CA ILE A 207 1.82 -16.77 20.68
C ILE A 207 0.88 -17.82 21.26
N ASP A 208 -0.07 -18.27 20.46
CA ASP A 208 -1.00 -19.34 20.84
C ASP A 208 -0.40 -20.75 20.63
N ARG A 209 -1.18 -21.78 20.97
CA ARG A 209 -0.76 -23.18 20.81
C ARG A 209 -0.57 -23.62 19.35
N ALA A 210 -1.13 -22.88 18.38
CA ALA A 210 -0.94 -23.13 16.96
C ALA A 210 0.26 -22.37 16.39
N ASN A 211 1.08 -21.75 17.25
CA ASN A 211 2.20 -20.91 16.91
C ASN A 211 1.82 -19.67 16.10
N GLN A 212 0.59 -19.18 16.25
CA GLN A 212 0.10 -17.96 15.61
C GLN A 212 0.26 -16.76 16.53
N LEU A 213 0.48 -15.58 15.95
CA LEU A 213 0.74 -14.35 16.70
C LEU A 213 -0.54 -13.54 16.93
N HIS A 214 -0.79 -13.17 18.19
CA HIS A 214 -1.83 -12.24 18.60
C HIS A 214 -1.20 -10.94 19.08
N VAL A 215 -1.66 -9.81 18.53
CA VAL A 215 -1.15 -8.46 18.87
C VAL A 215 -2.30 -7.59 19.33
N LEU A 216 -2.13 -6.92 20.46
CA LEU A 216 -3.05 -5.90 20.96
C LEU A 216 -2.29 -4.63 21.28
N HIS A 217 -2.60 -3.52 20.61
CA HIS A 217 -1.92 -2.24 20.79
C HIS A 217 -2.90 -1.07 20.89
N CYS A 218 -2.48 -0.03 21.60
CA CYS A 218 -3.25 1.21 21.72
C CYS A 218 -3.10 2.03 20.43
N ALA A 219 -4.14 2.07 19.61
CA ALA A 219 -4.15 2.77 18.33
C ALA A 219 -4.48 4.27 18.45
N ALA A 220 -5.31 4.61 19.46
CA ALA A 220 -5.68 5.98 19.81
C ALA A 220 -6.08 6.02 21.31
N PRO A 221 -6.24 7.18 21.94
CA PRO A 221 -6.71 7.27 23.32
C PRO A 221 -7.96 6.43 23.55
N ARG A 222 -7.90 5.46 24.46
CA ARG A 222 -8.96 4.50 24.79
C ARG A 222 -9.41 3.58 23.63
N SER A 223 -8.68 3.52 22.52
CA SER A 223 -8.97 2.66 21.37
C SER A 223 -7.81 1.69 21.15
N TRP A 224 -8.11 0.40 21.13
CA TRP A 224 -7.17 -0.70 21.05
C TRP A 224 -7.43 -1.51 19.80
N ALA A 225 -6.39 -1.71 18.98
CA ALA A 225 -6.45 -2.59 17.82
C ALA A 225 -5.91 -3.97 18.18
N TYR A 226 -6.68 -4.99 17.87
CA TYR A 226 -6.30 -6.39 17.95
C TYR A 226 -6.07 -6.94 16.56
N SER A 227 -5.02 -7.73 16.40
CA SER A 227 -4.69 -8.43 15.17
C SER A 227 -4.27 -9.86 15.47
N HIS A 228 -4.76 -10.82 14.70
CA HIS A 228 -4.37 -12.23 14.72
C HIS A 228 -3.66 -12.56 13.42
N VAL A 229 -2.43 -13.05 13.47
CA VAL A 229 -1.52 -13.22 12.35
C VAL A 229 -1.11 -14.70 12.26
N GLY A 230 -1.31 -15.28 11.08
CA GLY A 230 -0.96 -16.67 10.77
C GLY A 230 0.54 -16.91 10.60
N LEU A 231 0.92 -18.17 10.43
CA LEU A 231 2.32 -18.62 10.33
C LEU A 231 3.09 -18.04 9.14
N ASN A 232 2.42 -17.74 8.04
CA ASN A 232 3.05 -17.08 6.88
C ASN A 232 2.70 -15.59 6.81
N GLY A 233 2.10 -15.06 7.89
CA GLY A 233 1.77 -13.66 8.04
C GLY A 233 0.42 -13.24 7.48
N GLU A 234 -0.50 -14.16 7.23
CA GLU A 234 -1.89 -13.85 6.88
C GLU A 234 -2.58 -13.12 8.04
N LEU A 235 -3.29 -12.04 7.77
CA LEU A 235 -4.13 -11.37 8.76
C LEU A 235 -5.44 -12.16 8.92
N LEU A 236 -5.49 -13.02 9.94
CA LEU A 236 -6.63 -13.93 10.18
C LEU A 236 -7.82 -13.21 10.83
N ALA A 237 -7.55 -12.24 11.70
CA ALA A 237 -8.58 -11.40 12.31
C ALA A 237 -8.03 -10.01 12.62
N HIS A 238 -8.91 -9.01 12.56
CA HIS A 238 -8.64 -7.65 12.99
C HIS A 238 -9.88 -7.05 13.64
N SER A 239 -9.74 -6.49 14.85
CA SER A 239 -10.85 -5.91 15.59
C SER A 239 -10.39 -4.71 16.41
N THR A 240 -11.32 -3.81 16.70
CA THR A 240 -11.07 -2.66 17.57
C THR A 240 -11.83 -2.84 18.89
N PHE A 241 -11.19 -2.52 20.01
CA PHE A 241 -11.77 -2.54 21.33
C PHE A 241 -11.70 -1.15 21.96
N LEU A 242 -12.81 -0.70 22.53
CA LEU A 242 -12.86 0.55 23.28
C LEU A 242 -12.61 0.26 24.79
N GLU A 243 -11.67 1.01 25.37
CA GLU A 243 -11.44 0.97 26.81
C GLU A 243 -12.62 1.62 27.53
N THR A 244 -13.28 0.86 28.39
CA THR A 244 -14.43 1.28 29.15
C THR A 244 -14.07 1.34 30.67
N LYS A 245 -14.62 0.46 31.48
CA LYS A 245 -14.25 0.28 32.91
C LYS A 245 -12.94 -0.48 33.08
N SER A 246 -12.58 -1.29 32.11
CA SER A 246 -11.35 -2.07 32.07
C SER A 246 -10.60 -1.89 30.80
N ARG A 247 -9.26 -1.92 30.90
CA ARG A 247 -8.36 -1.86 29.76
C ARG A 247 -8.31 -3.22 29.06
N PRO A 248 -8.42 -3.28 27.72
CA PRO A 248 -8.24 -4.52 26.97
C PRO A 248 -6.85 -5.14 27.23
N ARG A 249 -6.79 -6.46 27.39
CA ARG A 249 -5.55 -7.22 27.57
C ARG A 249 -5.65 -8.59 26.90
N LEU A 250 -4.54 -9.08 26.35
CA LEU A 250 -4.44 -10.46 25.89
C LEU A 250 -4.39 -11.41 27.11
N ARG A 251 -5.10 -12.53 27.01
CA ARG A 251 -5.13 -13.59 28.02
C ARG A 251 -5.14 -14.97 27.36
N HIS A 252 -4.34 -15.88 27.88
CA HIS A 252 -4.45 -17.28 27.56
C HIS A 252 -5.73 -17.86 28.17
N THR A 253 -6.46 -18.61 27.38
CA THR A 253 -7.60 -19.40 27.79
C THR A 253 -7.16 -20.81 28.17
N ALA A 254 -8.02 -21.56 28.86
CA ALA A 254 -7.69 -22.91 29.35
C ALA A 254 -7.34 -23.91 28.24
N ASP A 255 -7.84 -23.69 27.03
CA ASP A 255 -7.57 -24.50 25.84
C ASP A 255 -6.30 -24.07 25.08
N GLY A 256 -5.57 -23.07 25.59
CA GLY A 256 -4.33 -22.54 25.00
C GLY A 256 -4.54 -21.59 23.83
N SER A 257 -5.78 -21.14 23.57
CA SER A 257 -6.06 -20.04 22.67
C SER A 257 -5.81 -18.69 23.36
N ILE A 258 -5.84 -17.58 22.58
CA ILE A 258 -5.67 -16.22 23.10
C ILE A 258 -6.95 -15.43 22.86
N ALA A 259 -7.43 -14.78 23.91
CA ALA A 259 -8.59 -13.90 23.86
C ALA A 259 -8.26 -12.50 24.38
N VAL A 260 -9.00 -11.49 23.91
CA VAL A 260 -8.99 -10.15 24.50
C VAL A 260 -9.95 -10.11 25.66
N ASN A 261 -9.43 -9.80 26.84
CA ASN A 261 -10.21 -9.64 28.07
C ASN A 261 -10.28 -8.14 28.42
N GLY A 262 -11.47 -7.66 28.76
CA GLY A 262 -11.72 -6.24 29.06
C GLY A 262 -11.97 -5.40 27.81
N GLY A 263 -12.39 -4.16 28.03
CA GLY A 263 -12.88 -3.30 26.98
C GLY A 263 -14.21 -3.77 26.37
N MET A 264 -14.65 -3.10 25.34
CA MET A 264 -15.85 -3.41 24.58
C MET A 264 -15.48 -3.48 23.08
N LEU A 265 -15.87 -4.54 22.39
CA LEU A 265 -15.67 -4.68 20.96
C LEU A 265 -16.40 -3.53 20.23
N ASP A 266 -15.67 -2.77 19.43
CA ASP A 266 -16.23 -1.72 18.58
C ASP A 266 -16.78 -2.37 17.29
N VAL A 267 -18.07 -2.66 17.30
CA VAL A 267 -18.77 -3.18 16.12
C VAL A 267 -19.25 -1.98 15.30
N PRO A 268 -18.69 -1.74 14.09
CA PRO A 268 -19.16 -0.65 13.22
C PRO A 268 -20.64 -0.82 12.93
N THR A 269 -21.46 0.14 13.36
CA THR A 269 -22.88 0.17 13.01
C THR A 269 -23.06 0.28 11.51
N ALA A 270 -24.12 -0.31 10.95
CA ALA A 270 -24.38 -0.37 9.51
C ALA A 270 -24.37 1.03 8.84
N ASP A 271 -24.76 2.08 9.57
CA ASP A 271 -24.73 3.49 9.10
C ASP A 271 -23.31 4.06 8.97
N ALA A 272 -22.36 3.63 9.79
CA ALA A 272 -20.96 4.05 9.69
C ALA A 272 -20.28 3.47 8.44
N ARG A 273 -20.75 2.34 7.89
CA ARG A 273 -20.25 1.75 6.65
C ARG A 273 -20.74 2.48 5.39
N ARG A 274 -21.91 3.18 5.48
CA ARG A 274 -22.49 3.90 4.34
C ARG A 274 -21.89 5.27 4.09
N ASN A 275 -21.29 5.93 5.08
CA ASN A 275 -20.76 7.29 4.90
C ASN A 275 -19.58 7.62 5.82
N PRO A 276 -18.35 7.19 5.46
CA PRO A 276 -17.15 7.47 6.27
C PRO A 276 -16.78 8.97 6.34
N ALA A 277 -17.32 9.81 5.42
CA ALA A 277 -17.05 11.25 5.35
C ALA A 277 -17.90 12.08 6.33
N ARG A 278 -19.00 11.53 6.86
CA ARG A 278 -19.95 12.30 7.68
C ARG A 278 -19.50 12.54 9.12
N LYS A 279 -18.51 11.82 9.62
CA LYS A 279 -18.00 11.94 11.00
C LYS A 279 -17.12 13.17 11.29
N LEU A 280 -16.77 13.96 10.29
CA LEU A 280 -15.82 15.09 10.45
C LEU A 280 -16.45 16.48 10.25
N SER A 281 -17.73 16.61 9.94
CA SER A 281 -18.36 17.90 9.58
C SER A 281 -19.64 18.26 10.31
N GLU A 282 -20.05 17.55 11.36
CA GLU A 282 -21.21 17.99 12.15
C GLU A 282 -20.79 19.06 13.16
N ARG A 283 -20.77 20.30 12.71
CA ARG A 283 -20.88 21.47 13.57
C ARG A 283 -22.29 21.46 14.17
N PRO A 284 -22.48 21.54 15.50
CA PRO A 284 -23.82 21.65 16.06
C PRO A 284 -24.54 22.86 15.47
N PRO A 285 -25.84 22.77 15.15
CA PRO A 285 -26.59 23.93 14.67
C PRO A 285 -26.49 25.02 15.71
N ALA A 286 -26.20 26.25 15.25
CA ALA A 286 -26.23 27.43 16.11
C ALA A 286 -27.63 27.56 16.70
N GLN A 287 -27.74 27.60 18.02
CA GLN A 287 -28.98 27.95 18.69
C GLN A 287 -29.34 29.38 18.26
N SER A 288 -30.46 29.53 17.55
CA SER A 288 -31.07 30.80 17.33
C SER A 288 -31.58 31.31 18.69
N SER A 289 -30.98 32.36 19.22
CA SER A 289 -31.57 33.17 20.27
C SER A 289 -32.67 33.99 19.64
N ASP A 290 -33.91 33.54 19.80
CA ASP A 290 -35.07 34.42 19.64
C ASP A 290 -35.22 35.27 20.90
N ASP A 291 -35.04 36.57 20.73
CA ASP A 291 -35.62 37.64 21.53
C ASP A 291 -36.55 38.45 20.62
#